data_f33bd619fd4af8d1a0f1b6bf5a62b28b
#
_entry.id   f33bd619fd4af8d1a0f1b6bf5a62b28b
#
_cell.length_a   1.000
_cell.length_b   1.000
_cell.length_c   1.000
_cell.angle_alpha   90.00
_cell.angle_beta   90.00
_cell.angle_gamma   90.00
#
_symmetry.space_group_name_H-M   'P 1'
#
loop_
_entity.id
_entity.type
_entity.pdbx_description
1 polymer ?
#
loop_
_entity_poly.entity_id
_entity_poly.type
_entity_poly.pdbx_seq_one_letter_code
_entity_poly.pdbx_strand_id
1 'polypeptide(L)'
;MIGWDEVTNASLKPTSVAQYWAKAEYAQSAAKQNAKVIMSPAKKAYLDMQYDSTTKYGLHWAAYIEVDSAYNWDPATMVPGVTNEHILGIEAPIWTETITNMEELEYMAFPRLPGLAEIGWTPGSVRNWESYRTRLGKHGKRMEAMGINYYLSPKIEWEK
;
A
#
# COMPACT_ATOMS: atom_id res chain seq x y z
N MET A 1 -0.74 -18.83 -11.99
CA MET A 1 -1.78 -18.75 -10.93
C MET A 1 -1.35 -17.70 -9.94
N ILE A 2 -2.26 -16.80 -9.55
CA ILE A 2 -2.08 -15.84 -8.45
C ILE A 2 -3.09 -16.20 -7.36
N GLY A 3 -2.70 -16.14 -6.10
CA GLY A 3 -3.59 -16.35 -4.97
C GLY A 3 -3.10 -15.62 -3.74
N TRP A 4 -4.02 -15.29 -2.83
CA TRP A 4 -3.70 -14.66 -1.56
C TRP A 4 -2.88 -15.59 -0.65
N ASP A 5 -2.29 -15.08 0.39
CA ASP A 5 -1.41 -15.75 1.37
C ASP A 5 -1.58 -17.27 1.45
N GLU A 6 -2.82 -17.73 1.61
CA GLU A 6 -3.17 -19.13 1.86
C GLU A 6 -2.90 -20.06 0.68
N VAL A 7 -2.66 -19.52 -0.52
CA VAL A 7 -2.26 -20.32 -1.70
C VAL A 7 -0.99 -21.11 -1.43
N THR A 8 -0.16 -20.63 -0.51
CA THR A 8 1.12 -21.26 -0.13
C THR A 8 0.95 -22.54 0.69
N ASN A 9 -0.27 -22.86 1.13
CA ASN A 9 -0.58 -24.17 1.73
C ASN A 9 -0.56 -25.30 0.70
N ALA A 10 -0.61 -24.97 -0.59
CA ALA A 10 -0.43 -25.91 -1.69
C ALA A 10 1.01 -25.91 -2.19
N SER A 11 1.39 -26.94 -2.97
CA SER A 11 2.65 -26.95 -3.69
C SER A 11 2.64 -25.94 -4.83
N LEU A 12 3.47 -24.92 -4.76
CA LEU A 12 3.59 -23.87 -5.75
C LEU A 12 4.59 -24.22 -6.83
N LYS A 13 4.34 -23.79 -8.05
CA LYS A 13 5.30 -23.80 -9.15
C LYS A 13 6.06 -22.46 -9.19
N PRO A 14 7.26 -22.39 -9.79
CA PRO A 14 7.98 -21.12 -9.97
C PRO A 14 7.20 -20.04 -10.74
N THR A 15 6.17 -20.45 -11.51
CA THR A 15 5.24 -19.57 -12.22
C THR A 15 4.04 -19.14 -11.38
N SER A 16 3.92 -19.60 -10.16
CA SER A 16 2.89 -19.19 -9.22
C SER A 16 3.27 -17.89 -8.54
N VAL A 17 2.28 -17.12 -8.10
CA VAL A 17 2.44 -15.86 -7.37
C VAL A 17 1.59 -15.91 -6.12
N ALA A 18 2.19 -15.64 -4.96
CA ALA A 18 1.47 -15.41 -3.72
C ALA A 18 1.31 -13.92 -3.48
N GLN A 19 0.11 -13.48 -3.16
CA GLN A 19 -0.16 -12.10 -2.78
C GLN A 19 -0.14 -11.99 -1.26
N TYR A 20 0.93 -11.43 -0.74
CA TYR A 20 1.13 -11.24 0.69
C TYR A 20 0.26 -10.10 1.23
N TRP A 21 -0.59 -10.41 2.21
CA TRP A 21 -1.44 -9.40 2.84
C TRP A 21 -1.34 -9.35 4.37
N ALA A 22 -1.13 -10.48 5.06
CA ALA A 22 -1.21 -10.53 6.52
C ALA A 22 -0.03 -11.18 7.20
N LYS A 23 0.29 -12.44 6.86
CA LYS A 23 1.22 -13.25 7.63
C LYS A 23 2.52 -13.50 6.90
N ALA A 24 3.62 -13.06 7.52
CA ALA A 24 4.97 -13.17 6.95
C ALA A 24 5.35 -14.61 6.54
N GLU A 25 4.88 -15.62 7.31
CA GLU A 25 5.15 -17.01 7.02
C GLU A 25 4.66 -17.48 5.64
N TYR A 26 3.58 -16.91 5.12
CA TYR A 26 3.08 -17.23 3.78
C TYR A 26 4.00 -16.69 2.68
N ALA A 27 4.42 -15.44 2.79
CA ALA A 27 5.39 -14.87 1.85
C ALA A 27 6.74 -15.63 1.90
N GLN A 28 7.19 -16.00 3.10
CA GLN A 28 8.38 -16.85 3.28
C GLN A 28 8.21 -18.24 2.66
N SER A 29 7.02 -18.84 2.80
CA SER A 29 6.71 -20.14 2.19
C SER A 29 6.75 -20.06 0.66
N ALA A 30 6.18 -18.99 0.08
CA ALA A 30 6.25 -18.75 -1.36
C ALA A 30 7.70 -18.64 -1.86
N ALA A 31 8.52 -17.83 -1.17
CA ALA A 31 9.93 -17.65 -1.51
C ALA A 31 10.71 -18.97 -1.43
N LYS A 32 10.51 -19.78 -0.37
CA LYS A 32 11.12 -21.10 -0.24
C LYS A 32 10.73 -22.08 -1.35
N GLN A 33 9.56 -21.90 -1.94
CA GLN A 33 9.07 -22.70 -3.07
C GLN A 33 9.47 -22.10 -4.44
N ASN A 34 10.33 -21.07 -4.47
CA ASN A 34 10.72 -20.31 -5.66
C ASN A 34 9.54 -19.67 -6.41
N ALA A 35 8.41 -19.46 -5.76
CA ALA A 35 7.30 -18.69 -6.28
C ALA A 35 7.55 -17.18 -6.08
N LYS A 36 6.87 -16.35 -6.86
CA LYS A 36 6.95 -14.90 -6.72
C LYS A 36 5.94 -14.37 -5.72
N VAL A 37 6.18 -13.15 -5.23
CA VAL A 37 5.34 -12.47 -4.24
C VAL A 37 4.92 -11.09 -4.75
N ILE A 38 3.64 -10.78 -4.63
CA ILE A 38 3.12 -9.40 -4.69
C ILE A 38 2.96 -8.92 -3.25
N MET A 39 3.52 -7.75 -2.94
CA MET A 39 3.47 -7.18 -1.60
C MET A 39 2.25 -6.27 -1.44
N SER A 40 1.25 -6.73 -0.69
CA SER A 40 -0.01 -6.00 -0.40
C SER A 40 -0.31 -6.00 1.11
N PRO A 41 0.64 -5.61 1.99
CA PRO A 41 0.44 -5.74 3.43
C PRO A 41 -0.73 -4.89 3.91
N ALA A 42 -1.74 -5.53 4.53
CA ALA A 42 -2.97 -4.86 4.94
C ALA A 42 -2.74 -3.67 5.88
N LYS A 43 -1.71 -3.76 6.73
CA LYS A 43 -1.32 -2.70 7.69
C LYS A 43 -0.59 -1.50 7.05
N LYS A 44 -0.37 -1.52 5.73
CA LYS A 44 0.39 -0.49 5.00
C LYS A 44 -0.23 -0.09 3.68
N ALA A 45 -0.76 -1.05 2.92
CA ALA A 45 -1.16 -0.87 1.53
C ALA A 45 -2.68 -0.88 1.30
N TYR A 46 -3.49 -1.31 2.28
CA TYR A 46 -4.94 -1.32 2.13
C TYR A 46 -5.51 0.08 2.24
N LEU A 47 -6.09 0.56 1.15
CA LEU A 47 -6.61 1.92 1.05
C LEU A 47 -8.01 2.08 1.67
N ASP A 48 -8.69 1.00 1.99
CA ASP A 48 -9.96 0.99 2.73
C ASP A 48 -9.77 1.12 4.25
N MET A 49 -8.54 1.06 4.76
CA MET A 49 -8.26 1.34 6.17
C MET A 49 -8.30 2.84 6.48
N GLN A 50 -8.93 3.19 7.60
CA GLN A 50 -9.02 4.57 8.09
C GLN A 50 -7.64 5.20 8.26
N TYR A 51 -7.53 6.51 8.01
CA TYR A 51 -6.30 7.27 8.27
C TYR A 51 -6.02 7.35 9.78
N ASP A 52 -7.05 7.69 10.55
CA ASP A 52 -7.04 7.82 12.00
C ASP A 52 -8.44 7.55 12.59
N SER A 53 -8.59 7.68 13.91
CA SER A 53 -9.86 7.46 14.61
C SER A 53 -10.97 8.47 14.29
N THR A 54 -10.65 9.56 13.59
CA THR A 54 -11.62 10.59 13.17
C THR A 54 -12.11 10.40 11.74
N THR A 55 -11.46 9.50 10.99
CA THR A 55 -11.83 9.19 9.59
C THR A 55 -13.25 8.63 9.53
N LYS A 56 -14.09 9.24 8.70
CA LYS A 56 -15.51 8.91 8.59
C LYS A 56 -15.77 7.59 7.84
N TYR A 57 -14.95 7.30 6.83
CA TYR A 57 -15.09 6.13 5.95
C TYR A 57 -14.03 5.09 6.24
N GLY A 58 -14.23 3.89 5.73
CA GLY A 58 -13.26 2.80 5.83
C GLY A 58 -13.36 2.01 7.14
N LEU A 59 -12.50 1.02 7.24
CA LEU A 59 -12.37 0.10 8.36
C LEU A 59 -11.02 0.34 9.08
N HIS A 60 -10.81 -0.28 10.23
CA HIS A 60 -9.55 -0.15 11.00
C HIS A 60 -9.08 -1.48 11.61
N TRP A 61 -9.63 -2.58 11.11
CA TRP A 61 -9.31 -3.91 11.64
C TRP A 61 -7.83 -4.30 11.46
N ALA A 62 -7.17 -3.80 10.40
CA ALA A 62 -5.75 -4.05 10.19
C ALA A 62 -4.88 -3.03 10.93
N ALA A 63 -5.17 -1.75 10.77
CA ALA A 63 -4.50 -0.61 11.42
C ALA A 63 -5.19 0.70 11.02
N TYR A 64 -4.84 1.80 11.70
CA TYR A 64 -4.95 3.13 11.12
C TYR A 64 -3.75 3.37 10.21
N ILE A 65 -4.01 3.78 8.97
CA ILE A 65 -2.97 3.95 7.95
C ILE A 65 -2.94 5.40 7.46
N GLU A 66 -2.23 6.23 8.19
CA GLU A 66 -1.97 7.60 7.79
C GLU A 66 -0.96 7.64 6.62
N VAL A 67 -0.81 8.77 5.95
CA VAL A 67 0.02 8.94 4.74
C VAL A 67 1.47 8.53 4.98
N ASP A 68 2.03 8.93 6.13
CA ASP A 68 3.38 8.54 6.53
C ASP A 68 3.51 7.04 6.78
N SER A 69 2.50 6.43 7.38
CA SER A 69 2.47 4.97 7.61
C SER A 69 2.37 4.18 6.31
N ALA A 70 1.58 4.68 5.33
CA ALA A 70 1.47 4.08 4.01
C ALA A 70 2.76 4.18 3.20
N TYR A 71 3.58 5.19 3.44
CA TYR A 71 4.83 5.43 2.69
C TYR A 71 6.07 4.80 3.33
N ASN A 72 6.17 4.79 4.67
CA ASN A 72 7.40 4.40 5.37
C ASN A 72 7.50 2.88 5.56
N TRP A 73 7.71 2.16 4.47
CA TRP A 73 8.07 0.75 4.46
C TRP A 73 8.82 0.38 3.18
N ASP A 74 9.53 -0.74 3.19
CA ASP A 74 10.26 -1.22 2.04
C ASP A 74 9.87 -2.68 1.75
N PRO A 75 9.33 -2.96 0.56
CA PRO A 75 8.98 -4.33 0.16
C PRO A 75 10.11 -5.33 0.33
N ALA A 76 11.35 -4.90 0.03
CA ALA A 76 12.52 -5.77 0.03
C ALA A 76 13.01 -6.17 1.43
N THR A 77 12.61 -5.43 2.48
CA THR A 77 13.06 -5.65 3.85
C THR A 77 11.94 -5.98 4.83
N MET A 78 10.70 -5.86 4.38
CA MET A 78 9.52 -6.02 5.24
C MET A 78 9.37 -7.44 5.79
N VAL A 79 9.66 -8.44 4.97
CA VAL A 79 9.52 -9.85 5.35
C VAL A 79 10.89 -10.53 5.30
N PRO A 80 11.45 -10.97 6.43
CA PRO A 80 12.74 -11.69 6.45
C PRO A 80 12.72 -12.90 5.50
N GLY A 81 13.76 -13.02 4.67
CA GLY A 81 13.89 -14.11 3.69
C GLY A 81 13.12 -13.92 2.39
N VAL A 82 12.37 -12.83 2.24
CA VAL A 82 11.78 -12.39 0.97
C VAL A 82 12.60 -11.22 0.45
N THR A 83 13.28 -11.40 -0.66
CA THR A 83 14.19 -10.42 -1.25
C THR A 83 13.61 -9.86 -2.56
N ASN A 84 14.25 -8.85 -3.15
CA ASN A 84 13.86 -8.29 -4.45
C ASN A 84 13.69 -9.35 -5.54
N GLU A 85 14.46 -10.44 -5.48
CA GLU A 85 14.36 -11.52 -6.47
C GLU A 85 13.01 -12.26 -6.41
N HIS A 86 12.37 -12.28 -5.23
CA HIS A 86 11.06 -12.89 -5.06
C HIS A 86 9.91 -11.95 -5.40
N ILE A 87 10.13 -10.62 -5.29
CA ILE A 87 9.07 -9.62 -5.36
C ILE A 87 8.80 -9.22 -6.82
N LEU A 88 7.55 -9.34 -7.26
CA LEU A 88 7.09 -8.82 -8.56
C LEU A 88 6.72 -7.33 -8.49
N GLY A 89 6.28 -6.86 -7.34
CA GLY A 89 5.84 -5.50 -7.13
C GLY A 89 4.96 -5.38 -5.91
N ILE A 90 4.27 -4.25 -5.81
CA ILE A 90 3.29 -3.98 -4.76
C ILE A 90 1.90 -3.81 -5.34
N GLU A 91 0.89 -4.02 -4.52
CA GLU A 91 -0.50 -3.73 -4.84
C GLU A 91 -1.14 -2.99 -3.66
N ALA A 92 -1.99 -2.02 -3.98
CA ALA A 92 -2.73 -1.21 -3.02
C ALA A 92 -4.24 -1.50 -3.17
N PRO A 93 -4.76 -2.54 -2.50
CA PRO A 93 -6.17 -2.88 -2.55
C PRO A 93 -7.05 -1.81 -1.90
N ILE A 94 -8.25 -1.65 -2.43
CA ILE A 94 -9.33 -0.89 -1.81
C ILE A 94 -10.61 -1.73 -1.81
N TRP A 95 -11.03 -2.17 -0.63
CA TRP A 95 -12.24 -2.94 -0.43
C TRP A 95 -13.41 -2.01 -0.13
N THR A 96 -14.59 -2.35 -0.59
CA THR A 96 -15.69 -1.37 -0.68
C THR A 96 -16.85 -1.62 0.28
N GLU A 97 -16.60 -2.35 1.39
CA GLU A 97 -17.63 -2.63 2.40
C GLU A 97 -18.26 -1.37 2.98
N THR A 98 -17.50 -0.27 3.04
CA THR A 98 -17.95 1.01 3.60
C THR A 98 -17.85 2.16 2.61
N ILE A 99 -17.51 1.88 1.35
CA ILE A 99 -17.29 2.88 0.29
C ILE A 99 -18.41 2.72 -0.74
N THR A 100 -19.25 3.73 -0.90
CA THR A 100 -20.50 3.63 -1.67
C THR A 100 -20.53 4.50 -2.93
N ASN A 101 -19.60 5.42 -3.07
CA ASN A 101 -19.53 6.36 -4.18
C ASN A 101 -18.09 6.80 -4.48
N MET A 102 -17.92 7.56 -5.58
CA MET A 102 -16.60 7.97 -6.06
C MET A 102 -15.90 8.95 -5.09
N GLU A 103 -16.64 9.87 -4.47
CA GLU A 103 -16.07 10.83 -3.52
C GLU A 103 -15.44 10.13 -2.31
N GLU A 104 -16.09 9.11 -1.79
CA GLU A 104 -15.58 8.29 -0.69
C GLU A 104 -14.37 7.47 -1.12
N LEU A 105 -14.41 6.91 -2.34
CA LEU A 105 -13.29 6.15 -2.90
C LEU A 105 -12.05 7.03 -3.08
N GLU A 106 -12.22 8.20 -3.67
CA GLU A 106 -11.13 9.16 -3.86
C GLU A 106 -10.55 9.62 -2.51
N TYR A 107 -11.40 9.94 -1.54
CA TYR A 107 -10.98 10.31 -0.19
C TYR A 107 -10.15 9.22 0.47
N MET A 108 -10.52 7.96 0.31
CA MET A 108 -9.79 6.84 0.89
C MET A 108 -8.53 6.50 0.10
N ALA A 109 -8.52 6.64 -1.22
CA ALA A 109 -7.35 6.35 -2.04
C ALA A 109 -6.28 7.45 -1.95
N PHE A 110 -6.70 8.70 -2.01
CA PHE A 110 -5.79 9.85 -2.04
C PHE A 110 -5.73 10.56 -0.69
N PRO A 111 -4.51 10.94 -0.25
CA PRO A 111 -3.25 11.02 -1.00
C PRO A 111 -2.30 9.82 -0.78
N ARG A 112 -2.75 8.67 -0.28
CA ARG A 112 -1.87 7.50 -0.02
C ARG A 112 -1.39 6.83 -1.30
N LEU A 113 -2.26 6.73 -2.32
CA LEU A 113 -1.96 6.01 -3.56
C LEU A 113 -0.70 6.51 -4.29
N PRO A 114 -0.44 7.83 -4.44
CA PRO A 114 0.83 8.31 -5.00
C PRO A 114 2.07 7.82 -4.26
N GLY A 115 2.00 7.70 -2.93
CA GLY A 115 3.11 7.19 -2.12
C GLY A 115 3.37 5.70 -2.34
N LEU A 116 2.30 4.92 -2.43
CA LEU A 116 2.40 3.50 -2.75
C LEU A 116 2.94 3.30 -4.18
N ALA A 117 2.51 4.12 -5.13
CA ALA A 117 3.08 4.11 -6.47
C ALA A 117 4.59 4.40 -6.46
N GLU A 118 5.04 5.40 -5.68
CA GLU A 118 6.47 5.70 -5.54
C GLU A 118 7.24 4.53 -4.92
N ILE A 119 6.68 3.81 -3.95
CA ILE A 119 7.31 2.60 -3.39
C ILE A 119 7.54 1.55 -4.47
N GLY A 120 6.58 1.36 -5.37
CA GLY A 120 6.70 0.39 -6.45
C GLY A 120 7.69 0.77 -7.56
N TRP A 121 7.92 2.07 -7.78
CA TRP A 121 8.77 2.57 -8.86
C TRP A 121 10.18 2.96 -8.42
N THR A 122 10.37 3.33 -7.15
CA THR A 122 11.60 3.98 -6.67
C THR A 122 12.36 3.07 -5.71
N PRO A 123 13.64 2.80 -5.95
CA PRO A 123 14.45 2.03 -5.02
C PRO A 123 14.44 2.61 -3.60
N GLY A 124 14.35 1.73 -2.59
CA GLY A 124 14.29 2.14 -1.18
C GLY A 124 15.44 3.06 -0.74
N SER A 125 16.64 2.87 -1.32
CA SER A 125 17.84 3.65 -1.01
C SER A 125 17.75 5.15 -1.36
N VAL A 126 16.84 5.53 -2.25
CA VAL A 126 16.66 6.95 -2.67
C VAL A 126 15.29 7.51 -2.25
N ARG A 127 14.44 6.71 -1.61
CA ARG A 127 13.18 7.19 -1.04
C ARG A 127 13.43 7.91 0.28
N ASN A 128 12.74 9.04 0.46
CA ASN A 128 12.86 9.84 1.68
C ASN A 128 11.52 10.52 1.99
N TRP A 129 11.03 10.33 3.21
CA TRP A 129 9.74 10.88 3.64
C TRP A 129 9.68 12.41 3.54
N GLU A 130 10.71 13.12 3.98
CA GLU A 130 10.71 14.58 3.95
C GLU A 130 10.64 15.14 2.52
N SER A 131 11.38 14.52 1.60
CA SER A 131 11.27 14.84 0.18
C SER A 131 9.90 14.49 -0.39
N TYR A 132 9.37 13.31 -0.05
CA TYR A 132 8.06 12.89 -0.54
C TYR A 132 6.94 13.79 -0.04
N ARG A 133 6.85 14.07 1.26
CA ARG A 133 5.78 14.91 1.83
C ARG A 133 5.77 16.32 1.23
N THR A 134 6.94 16.90 0.95
CA THR A 134 7.06 18.20 0.29
C THR A 134 6.52 18.15 -1.15
N ARG A 135 6.86 17.11 -1.92
CA ARG A 135 6.34 16.93 -3.28
C ARG A 135 4.84 16.66 -3.28
N LEU A 136 4.35 15.89 -2.31
CA LEU A 136 2.93 15.60 -2.15
C LEU A 136 2.14 16.87 -1.82
N GLY A 137 2.66 17.75 -0.95
CA GLY A 137 2.05 19.03 -0.64
C GLY A 137 1.83 19.91 -1.88
N LYS A 138 2.83 19.94 -2.78
CA LYS A 138 2.71 20.61 -4.10
C LYS A 138 1.73 19.93 -5.03
N HIS A 139 1.61 18.60 -4.93
CA HIS A 139 0.71 17.81 -5.76
C HIS A 139 -0.78 18.06 -5.42
N GLY A 140 -1.08 18.61 -4.24
CA GLY A 140 -2.43 18.98 -3.82
C GLY A 140 -3.15 19.83 -4.86
N LYS A 141 -2.52 20.89 -5.36
CA LYS A 141 -3.08 21.75 -6.42
C LYS A 141 -3.45 20.99 -7.70
N ARG A 142 -2.68 19.96 -8.03
CA ARG A 142 -2.98 19.12 -9.19
C ARG A 142 -4.20 18.24 -8.94
N MET A 143 -4.32 17.67 -7.75
CA MET A 143 -5.51 16.89 -7.36
C MET A 143 -6.76 17.78 -7.35
N GLU A 144 -6.67 19.00 -6.81
CA GLU A 144 -7.75 20.00 -6.86
C GLU A 144 -8.16 20.34 -8.29
N ALA A 145 -7.19 20.62 -9.17
CA ALA A 145 -7.46 20.94 -10.58
C ALA A 145 -8.10 19.77 -11.34
N MET A 146 -7.86 18.54 -10.90
CA MET A 146 -8.49 17.32 -11.44
C MET A 146 -9.85 17.00 -10.81
N GLY A 147 -10.27 17.74 -9.80
CA GLY A 147 -11.53 17.52 -9.07
C GLY A 147 -11.49 16.30 -8.15
N ILE A 148 -10.30 15.83 -7.76
CA ILE A 148 -10.15 14.66 -6.88
C ILE A 148 -10.47 15.07 -5.45
N ASN A 149 -11.40 14.36 -4.80
CA ASN A 149 -11.68 14.49 -3.38
C ASN A 149 -10.62 13.71 -2.57
N TYR A 150 -9.66 14.41 -1.98
CA TYR A 150 -8.59 13.77 -1.23
C TYR A 150 -8.57 14.17 0.25
N TYR A 151 -8.09 13.28 1.10
CA TYR A 151 -7.91 13.54 2.53
C TYR A 151 -6.81 14.57 2.77
N LEU A 152 -7.13 15.65 3.48
CA LEU A 152 -6.18 16.68 3.88
C LEU A 152 -5.39 16.22 5.12
N SER A 153 -4.43 15.34 4.90
CA SER A 153 -3.59 14.81 5.96
C SER A 153 -2.88 15.95 6.72
N PRO A 154 -2.92 15.95 8.06
CA PRO A 154 -2.17 16.90 8.90
C PRO A 154 -0.66 16.67 8.87
N LYS A 155 -0.20 15.56 8.28
CA LYS A 155 1.22 15.25 8.08
C LYS A 155 1.84 15.99 6.88
N ILE A 156 1.00 16.61 6.04
CA ILE A 156 1.40 17.24 4.79
C ILE A 156 1.18 18.74 4.88
N GLU A 157 2.20 19.49 4.51
CA GLU A 157 2.11 20.95 4.33
C GLU A 157 1.56 21.22 2.92
N TRP A 158 0.24 21.36 2.83
CA TRP A 158 -0.44 21.60 1.54
C TRP A 158 -0.17 23.02 1.04
N GLU A 159 0.31 23.14 -0.19
CA GLU A 159 0.43 24.45 -0.86
C GLU A 159 -0.98 24.98 -1.21
N LYS A 160 -1.25 26.22 -0.76
CA LYS A 160 -2.51 26.95 -1.05
C LYS A 160 -2.47 27.64 -2.40
#